data_870b38480fd6d801ef72ef3806a6eb4f
#
_entry.id   870b38480fd6d801ef72ef3806a6eb4f
#
_cell.length_a   1.000
_cell.length_b   1.000
_cell.length_c   1.000
_cell.angle_alpha   90.00
_cell.angle_beta   90.00
_cell.angle_gamma   90.00
#
_symmetry.space_group_name_H-M   'P 1'
#
loop_
_entity.id
_entity.type
_entity.pdbx_description
1 polymer ?
#
loop_
_entity_poly.entity_id
_entity_poly.type
_entity_poly.pdbx_seq_one_letter_code
_entity_poly.pdbx_strand_id
1 'polypeptide(L)'
;MTTTSPTENKKKNALAKESEYGVLGIKAPLIDVSAKAEEVWGPALGGREKEESLKIVAATLEQYREYYEVSGAITDSIKRKDYETLVDEYTKARRFADGTRKLADDLAATKSSPSEAQVQQIIIAARMWYDVQEQIEDFKRDVWRRLIAVQYHGPKGTSGVNQDQHLELIAILLELGVEDNPIWVWLLSRYDYLKNKIQAFSDRSKVEIEILRRRLANGPRPTPQIVASHLQSISRHSLKDKPTASDAADITELWERIHVFLNGILSSQGILGEVLEFWQTVQGFIDGKTQKTLPMGLNQDSRAHHRLSDQGTLDLQKGTVELIDMIRESVFAFFAD
;
A
#
# COMPACT_ATOMS: atom_id res chain seq x y z
N MET A 1 -74.22 -20.27 62.62
CA MET A 1 -73.82 -21.64 62.36
C MET A 1 -74.66 -22.18 61.25
N THR A 2 -74.19 -22.12 60.03
CA THR A 2 -74.85 -22.69 58.87
C THR A 2 -73.95 -23.84 58.40
N THR A 3 -74.43 -25.05 58.73
CA THR A 3 -73.82 -26.34 58.29
C THR A 3 -74.13 -26.55 56.82
N THR A 4 -73.12 -26.27 55.97
CA THR A 4 -73.15 -26.69 54.58
C THR A 4 -73.05 -28.21 54.54
N SER A 5 -74.13 -28.86 54.01
CA SER A 5 -74.27 -30.31 53.96
C SER A 5 -73.13 -30.98 53.11
N PRO A 6 -72.62 -32.12 53.53
CA PRO A 6 -71.52 -32.81 52.83
C PRO A 6 -71.92 -33.38 51.44
N THR A 7 -73.16 -33.26 51.05
CA THR A 7 -73.70 -33.73 49.76
C THR A 7 -73.41 -32.74 48.58
N GLU A 8 -73.26 -31.43 48.81
CA GLU A 8 -72.92 -30.45 47.72
C GLU A 8 -71.48 -30.52 47.30
N ASN A 9 -70.55 -30.77 48.22
CA ASN A 9 -69.17 -30.93 47.88
C ASN A 9 -68.84 -32.23 47.13
N LYS A 10 -69.60 -33.31 47.39
CA LYS A 10 -69.48 -34.54 46.64
C LYS A 10 -70.06 -34.42 45.22
N LYS A 11 -71.11 -33.66 44.99
CA LYS A 11 -71.61 -33.40 43.63
C LYS A 11 -70.70 -32.52 42.79
N LYS A 12 -70.03 -31.50 43.36
CA LYS A 12 -69.06 -30.71 42.67
C LYS A 12 -67.76 -31.50 42.29
N ASN A 13 -67.36 -32.42 43.19
CA ASN A 13 -66.23 -33.28 42.89
C ASN A 13 -66.56 -34.45 41.94
N ALA A 14 -67.80 -34.89 41.91
CA ALA A 14 -68.26 -35.92 40.98
C ALA A 14 -68.40 -35.42 39.56
N LEU A 15 -68.90 -34.19 39.38
CA LEU A 15 -68.96 -33.54 38.07
C LEU A 15 -67.55 -33.23 37.49
N ALA A 16 -66.55 -33.09 38.35
CA ALA A 16 -65.17 -32.88 37.91
C ALA A 16 -64.47 -34.24 37.60
N LYS A 17 -64.94 -35.37 38.14
CA LYS A 17 -64.31 -36.68 37.99
C LYS A 17 -65.00 -37.64 37.01
N GLU A 18 -66.31 -37.49 36.75
CA GLU A 18 -67.08 -38.47 35.99
C GLU A 18 -67.39 -38.09 34.52
N SER A 19 -66.99 -36.93 34.07
CA SER A 19 -67.25 -36.58 32.67
C SER A 19 -65.92 -36.65 31.92
N GLU A 20 -65.77 -37.57 31.04
CA GLU A 20 -64.78 -37.65 30.02
C GLU A 20 -64.80 -36.36 29.18
N TYR A 21 -65.87 -35.56 29.27
CA TYR A 21 -66.19 -34.31 28.67
C TYR A 21 -66.27 -33.11 29.68
N GLY A 22 -65.87 -33.31 30.94
CA GLY A 22 -65.83 -32.26 31.94
C GLY A 22 -64.68 -31.25 31.62
N VAL A 23 -64.75 -30.03 32.20
CA VAL A 23 -63.79 -28.96 31.96
C VAL A 23 -62.33 -29.42 32.15
N LEU A 24 -62.01 -30.36 33.01
CA LEU A 24 -60.74 -30.99 33.18
C LEU A 24 -60.40 -32.02 32.09
N GLY A 25 -61.46 -32.77 31.60
CA GLY A 25 -61.28 -33.71 30.48
C GLY A 25 -61.04 -33.04 29.12
N ILE A 26 -61.55 -31.81 28.92
CA ILE A 26 -61.33 -31.05 27.69
C ILE A 26 -60.00 -30.33 27.71
N LYS A 27 -59.46 -30.02 28.88
CA LYS A 27 -58.19 -29.27 28.99
C LYS A 27 -56.98 -30.08 28.50
N ALA A 28 -56.97 -31.39 28.80
CA ALA A 28 -55.87 -32.26 28.36
C ALA A 28 -55.85 -32.48 26.84
N PRO A 29 -56.97 -32.81 26.16
CA PRO A 29 -56.98 -32.88 24.69
C PRO A 29 -56.75 -31.51 24.02
N LEU A 30 -57.24 -30.41 24.62
CA LEU A 30 -56.95 -29.05 24.10
C LEU A 30 -55.46 -28.70 24.17
N ILE A 31 -54.78 -29.08 25.24
CA ILE A 31 -53.34 -28.93 25.38
C ILE A 31 -52.61 -29.80 24.35
N ASP A 32 -53.06 -31.03 24.17
CA ASP A 32 -52.44 -31.95 23.18
C ASP A 32 -52.66 -31.47 21.72
N VAL A 33 -53.90 -31.01 21.43
CA VAL A 33 -54.19 -30.38 20.12
C VAL A 33 -53.39 -29.11 19.92
N SER A 34 -53.25 -28.27 20.95
CA SER A 34 -52.41 -27.05 20.88
C SER A 34 -50.96 -27.41 20.66
N ALA A 35 -50.42 -28.40 21.38
CA ALA A 35 -49.04 -28.86 21.21
C ALA A 35 -48.79 -29.47 19.81
N LYS A 36 -49.73 -30.29 19.31
CA LYS A 36 -49.66 -30.82 17.94
C LYS A 36 -49.82 -29.73 16.87
N ALA A 37 -50.70 -28.77 17.11
CA ALA A 37 -50.83 -27.62 16.22
C ALA A 37 -49.52 -26.79 16.18
N GLU A 38 -48.89 -26.57 17.32
CA GLU A 38 -47.61 -25.86 17.42
C GLU A 38 -46.46 -26.67 16.78
N GLU A 39 -46.45 -28.00 16.94
CA GLU A 39 -45.50 -28.89 16.29
C GLU A 39 -45.63 -28.89 14.75
N VAL A 40 -46.87 -28.92 14.23
CA VAL A 40 -47.13 -28.94 12.78
C VAL A 40 -47.03 -27.56 12.13
N TRP A 41 -47.56 -26.53 12.79
CA TRP A 41 -47.65 -25.19 12.24
C TRP A 41 -46.50 -24.29 12.65
N GLY A 42 -45.82 -24.57 13.76
CA GLY A 42 -44.67 -23.80 14.23
C GLY A 42 -43.57 -23.65 13.18
N PRO A 43 -43.11 -24.75 12.54
CA PRO A 43 -42.15 -24.67 11.45
C PRO A 43 -42.64 -23.86 10.24
N ALA A 44 -43.95 -23.99 9.91
CA ALA A 44 -44.56 -23.26 8.80
C ALA A 44 -44.72 -21.76 9.09
N LEU A 45 -45.16 -21.39 10.32
CA LEU A 45 -45.27 -20.01 10.77
C LEU A 45 -43.87 -19.36 10.89
N GLY A 46 -42.88 -20.02 11.50
CA GLY A 46 -41.52 -19.56 11.58
C GLY A 46 -40.85 -19.51 10.21
N GLY A 47 -41.23 -20.37 9.27
CA GLY A 47 -40.81 -20.31 7.88
C GLY A 47 -41.33 -19.07 7.16
N ARG A 48 -42.59 -18.70 7.40
CA ARG A 48 -43.22 -17.52 6.81
C ARG A 48 -42.63 -16.22 7.34
N GLU A 49 -42.38 -16.11 8.64
CA GLU A 49 -41.69 -14.95 9.23
C GLU A 49 -40.27 -14.80 8.70
N LYS A 50 -39.55 -15.90 8.54
CA LYS A 50 -38.23 -15.91 7.91
C LYS A 50 -38.30 -15.50 6.44
N GLU A 51 -39.30 -15.97 5.70
CA GLU A 51 -39.51 -15.61 4.29
C GLU A 51 -39.82 -14.10 4.17
N GLU A 52 -40.68 -13.54 5.02
CA GLU A 52 -40.96 -12.10 5.04
C GLU A 52 -39.72 -11.29 5.40
N SER A 53 -38.97 -11.73 6.41
CA SER A 53 -37.69 -11.10 6.78
C SER A 53 -36.68 -11.14 5.64
N LEU A 54 -36.55 -12.28 4.96
CA LEU A 54 -35.66 -12.42 3.80
C LEU A 54 -36.11 -11.56 2.61
N LYS A 55 -37.44 -11.44 2.37
CA LYS A 55 -37.95 -10.54 1.33
C LYS A 55 -37.65 -9.08 1.62
N ILE A 56 -37.77 -8.63 2.88
CA ILE A 56 -37.42 -7.28 3.31
C ILE A 56 -35.91 -7.05 3.11
N VAL A 57 -35.09 -8.00 3.56
CA VAL A 57 -33.63 -7.91 3.37
C VAL A 57 -33.25 -7.88 1.89
N ALA A 58 -33.86 -8.74 1.06
CA ALA A 58 -33.60 -8.77 -0.38
C ALA A 58 -34.02 -7.46 -1.06
N ALA A 59 -35.16 -6.89 -0.70
CA ALA A 59 -35.62 -5.60 -1.23
C ALA A 59 -34.69 -4.48 -0.81
N THR A 60 -34.21 -4.47 0.44
CA THR A 60 -33.26 -3.48 0.94
C THR A 60 -31.89 -3.62 0.24
N LEU A 61 -31.41 -4.86 0.07
CA LEU A 61 -30.17 -5.12 -0.66
C LEU A 61 -30.25 -4.65 -2.12
N GLU A 62 -31.36 -4.90 -2.80
CA GLU A 62 -31.55 -4.43 -4.18
C GLU A 62 -31.64 -2.92 -4.26
N GLN A 63 -32.33 -2.27 -3.32
CA GLN A 63 -32.43 -0.81 -3.24
C GLN A 63 -31.06 -0.13 -3.05
N TYR A 64 -30.17 -0.74 -2.25
CA TYR A 64 -28.85 -0.18 -1.95
C TYR A 64 -27.71 -0.95 -2.61
N ARG A 65 -28.02 -1.73 -3.65
CA ARG A 65 -27.07 -2.57 -4.38
C ARG A 65 -25.83 -1.81 -4.83
N GLU A 66 -26.01 -0.61 -5.40
CA GLU A 66 -24.90 0.22 -5.86
C GLU A 66 -23.89 0.55 -4.76
N TYR A 67 -24.33 0.75 -3.53
CA TYR A 67 -23.43 1.05 -2.40
C TYR A 67 -22.55 -0.15 -2.01
N TYR A 68 -23.09 -1.37 -2.10
CA TYR A 68 -22.33 -2.58 -1.79
C TYR A 68 -21.39 -2.99 -2.94
N GLU A 69 -21.85 -2.82 -4.19
CA GLU A 69 -21.05 -3.16 -5.37
C GLU A 69 -19.79 -2.31 -5.50
N VAL A 70 -19.84 -1.03 -5.15
CA VAL A 70 -18.69 -0.12 -5.22
C VAL A 70 -17.52 -0.61 -4.35
N SER A 71 -17.78 -1.02 -3.11
CA SER A 71 -16.71 -1.54 -2.21
C SER A 71 -16.09 -2.82 -2.77
N GLY A 72 -16.89 -3.72 -3.35
CA GLY A 72 -16.41 -4.93 -4.02
C GLY A 72 -15.59 -4.62 -5.27
N ALA A 73 -16.07 -3.69 -6.11
CA ALA A 73 -15.40 -3.26 -7.33
C ALA A 73 -14.01 -2.64 -7.04
N ILE A 74 -13.90 -1.83 -5.98
CA ILE A 74 -12.62 -1.26 -5.52
C ILE A 74 -11.65 -2.38 -5.13
N THR A 75 -12.10 -3.35 -4.32
CA THR A 75 -11.26 -4.49 -3.92
C THR A 75 -10.77 -5.28 -5.14
N ASP A 76 -11.63 -5.52 -6.11
CA ASP A 76 -11.29 -6.29 -7.31
C ASP A 76 -10.35 -5.51 -8.24
N SER A 77 -10.53 -4.19 -8.37
CA SER A 77 -9.66 -3.31 -9.15
C SER A 77 -8.25 -3.26 -8.55
N ILE A 78 -8.14 -3.19 -7.21
CA ILE A 78 -6.86 -3.27 -6.51
C ILE A 78 -6.14 -4.60 -6.82
N LYS A 79 -6.86 -5.73 -6.75
CA LYS A 79 -6.30 -7.07 -7.04
C LYS A 79 -5.83 -7.22 -8.49
N ARG A 80 -6.60 -6.66 -9.44
CA ARG A 80 -6.29 -6.70 -10.88
C ARG A 80 -5.24 -5.68 -11.29
N LYS A 81 -4.90 -4.72 -10.40
CA LYS A 81 -4.04 -3.55 -10.70
C LYS A 81 -4.63 -2.66 -11.81
N ASP A 82 -5.94 -2.59 -11.87
CA ASP A 82 -6.67 -1.72 -12.77
C ASP A 82 -6.93 -0.38 -12.06
N TYR A 83 -5.98 0.51 -12.20
CA TYR A 83 -5.96 1.77 -11.47
C TYR A 83 -6.95 2.80 -12.02
N GLU A 84 -7.28 2.74 -13.30
CA GLU A 84 -8.27 3.62 -13.93
C GLU A 84 -9.67 3.32 -13.36
N THR A 85 -10.09 2.06 -13.41
CA THR A 85 -11.35 1.62 -12.79
C THR A 85 -11.38 1.89 -11.28
N LEU A 86 -10.24 1.72 -10.58
CA LEU A 86 -10.14 2.02 -9.15
C LEU A 86 -10.47 3.49 -8.85
N VAL A 87 -9.89 4.43 -9.60
CA VAL A 87 -10.12 5.87 -9.42
C VAL A 87 -11.58 6.24 -9.74
N ASP A 88 -12.15 5.65 -10.78
CA ASP A 88 -13.55 5.88 -11.15
C ASP A 88 -14.52 5.39 -10.05
N GLU A 89 -14.32 4.18 -9.55
CA GLU A 89 -15.16 3.62 -8.46
C GLU A 89 -14.96 4.38 -7.14
N TYR A 90 -13.74 4.81 -6.82
CA TYR A 90 -13.48 5.67 -5.68
C TYR A 90 -14.19 7.03 -5.81
N THR A 91 -14.16 7.64 -6.99
CA THR A 91 -14.86 8.89 -7.27
C THR A 91 -16.38 8.72 -7.12
N LYS A 92 -16.94 7.60 -7.56
CA LYS A 92 -18.34 7.23 -7.39
C LYS A 92 -18.70 7.08 -5.91
N ALA A 93 -17.89 6.34 -5.14
CA ALA A 93 -18.06 6.18 -3.70
C ALA A 93 -18.06 7.53 -2.97
N ARG A 94 -17.13 8.42 -3.33
CA ARG A 94 -17.02 9.76 -2.77
C ARG A 94 -18.25 10.60 -3.06
N ARG A 95 -18.78 10.55 -4.29
CA ARG A 95 -20.02 11.26 -4.63
C ARG A 95 -21.21 10.77 -3.80
N PHE A 96 -21.32 9.48 -3.56
CA PHE A 96 -22.36 8.93 -2.69
C PHE A 96 -22.20 9.42 -1.24
N ALA A 97 -20.98 9.39 -0.71
CA ALA A 97 -20.70 9.89 0.64
C ALA A 97 -20.98 11.39 0.80
N ASP A 98 -20.53 12.21 -0.16
CA ASP A 98 -20.75 13.64 -0.16
C ASP A 98 -22.24 13.99 -0.31
N GLY A 99 -22.99 13.26 -1.14
CA GLY A 99 -24.43 13.41 -1.30
C GLY A 99 -25.19 13.11 0.00
N THR A 100 -24.85 12.03 0.67
CA THR A 100 -25.49 11.66 1.95
C THR A 100 -25.08 12.57 3.10
N ARG A 101 -23.84 13.07 3.09
CA ARG A 101 -23.38 14.08 4.06
C ARG A 101 -24.17 15.38 3.92
N LYS A 102 -24.34 15.88 2.70
CA LYS A 102 -25.19 17.05 2.43
C LYS A 102 -26.62 16.83 2.91
N LEU A 103 -27.20 15.67 2.64
CA LEU A 103 -28.52 15.29 3.13
C LEU A 103 -28.60 15.34 4.67
N ALA A 104 -27.59 14.83 5.36
CA ALA A 104 -27.53 14.86 6.82
C ALA A 104 -27.38 16.29 7.36
N ASP A 105 -26.54 17.12 6.72
CA ASP A 105 -26.34 18.53 7.08
C ASP A 105 -27.64 19.36 6.86
N ASP A 106 -28.36 19.14 5.76
CA ASP A 106 -29.65 19.77 5.47
C ASP A 106 -30.73 19.38 6.49
N LEU A 107 -30.78 18.10 6.88
CA LEU A 107 -31.70 17.64 7.94
C LEU A 107 -31.38 18.28 9.29
N ALA A 108 -30.10 18.39 9.61
CA ALA A 108 -29.66 19.07 10.85
C ALA A 108 -30.00 20.57 10.84
N ALA A 109 -29.82 21.25 9.71
CA ALA A 109 -30.12 22.66 9.55
C ALA A 109 -31.62 22.96 9.64
N THR A 110 -32.47 22.11 9.04
CA THR A 110 -33.95 22.29 9.05
C THR A 110 -34.61 21.80 10.33
N LYS A 111 -33.86 21.15 11.24
CA LYS A 111 -34.38 20.50 12.46
C LYS A 111 -35.61 19.60 12.19
N SER A 112 -35.72 19.06 10.98
CA SER A 112 -36.77 18.13 10.61
C SER A 112 -36.42 16.70 11.09
N SER A 113 -37.42 15.94 11.54
CA SER A 113 -37.21 14.55 11.85
C SER A 113 -36.94 13.77 10.54
N PRO A 114 -35.81 13.05 10.42
CA PRO A 114 -35.52 12.29 9.22
C PRO A 114 -36.52 11.15 9.05
N SER A 115 -36.87 10.82 7.80
CA SER A 115 -37.63 9.62 7.51
C SER A 115 -36.77 8.38 7.73
N GLU A 116 -37.41 7.23 8.00
CA GLU A 116 -36.71 5.96 8.19
C GLU A 116 -35.80 5.60 7.00
N ALA A 117 -36.29 5.83 5.78
CA ALA A 117 -35.51 5.60 4.55
C ALA A 117 -34.26 6.50 4.46
N GLN A 118 -34.35 7.78 4.88
CA GLN A 118 -33.20 8.69 4.93
C GLN A 118 -32.17 8.24 5.97
N VAL A 119 -32.62 7.79 7.15
CA VAL A 119 -31.72 7.25 8.18
C VAL A 119 -31.00 6.02 7.67
N GLN A 120 -31.71 5.07 7.05
CA GLN A 120 -31.13 3.87 6.45
C GLN A 120 -30.10 4.23 5.37
N GLN A 121 -30.43 5.16 4.47
CA GLN A 121 -29.51 5.61 3.42
C GLN A 121 -28.21 6.21 4.01
N ILE A 122 -28.33 7.06 5.04
CA ILE A 122 -27.17 7.68 5.69
C ILE A 122 -26.30 6.61 6.35
N ILE A 123 -26.91 5.64 7.07
CA ILE A 123 -26.16 4.58 7.74
C ILE A 123 -25.43 3.69 6.73
N ILE A 124 -26.11 3.26 5.66
CA ILE A 124 -25.52 2.39 4.62
C ILE A 124 -24.38 3.13 3.90
N ALA A 125 -24.59 4.39 3.51
CA ALA A 125 -23.57 5.18 2.85
C ALA A 125 -22.37 5.46 3.78
N ALA A 126 -22.60 5.72 5.07
CA ALA A 126 -21.52 5.90 6.04
C ALA A 126 -20.71 4.63 6.21
N ARG A 127 -21.36 3.46 6.27
CA ARG A 127 -20.68 2.17 6.36
C ARG A 127 -19.88 1.87 5.09
N MET A 128 -20.48 2.03 3.92
CA MET A 128 -19.80 1.88 2.64
C MET A 128 -18.56 2.78 2.58
N TRP A 129 -18.72 4.07 2.93
CA TRP A 129 -17.62 5.02 2.89
C TRP A 129 -16.49 4.65 3.85
N TYR A 130 -16.83 4.17 5.06
CA TYR A 130 -15.83 3.68 6.01
C TYR A 130 -15.02 2.51 5.43
N ASP A 131 -15.71 1.51 4.87
CA ASP A 131 -15.06 0.34 4.28
C ASP A 131 -14.20 0.72 3.06
N VAL A 132 -14.67 1.65 2.24
CA VAL A 132 -13.91 2.19 1.09
C VAL A 132 -12.69 2.97 1.56
N GLN A 133 -12.84 3.84 2.58
CA GLN A 133 -11.69 4.59 3.10
C GLN A 133 -10.61 3.66 3.65
N GLU A 134 -10.97 2.64 4.41
CA GLU A 134 -10.01 1.68 4.95
C GLU A 134 -9.23 0.98 3.82
N GLN A 135 -9.92 0.50 2.78
CA GLN A 135 -9.30 -0.14 1.63
C GLN A 135 -8.37 0.80 0.86
N ILE A 136 -8.79 2.04 0.65
CA ILE A 136 -8.01 3.05 -0.08
C ILE A 136 -6.79 3.50 0.72
N GLU A 137 -6.91 3.67 2.03
CA GLU A 137 -5.76 4.02 2.87
C GLU A 137 -4.72 2.88 2.94
N ASP A 138 -5.17 1.63 2.98
CA ASP A 138 -4.29 0.47 2.87
C ASP A 138 -3.60 0.42 1.52
N PHE A 139 -4.35 0.66 0.45
CA PHE A 139 -3.81 0.74 -0.90
C PHE A 139 -2.81 1.90 -1.07
N LYS A 140 -3.14 3.11 -0.59
CA LYS A 140 -2.21 4.25 -0.59
C LYS A 140 -0.91 3.90 0.13
N ARG A 141 -0.97 3.25 1.31
CA ARG A 141 0.22 2.80 2.03
C ARG A 141 1.07 1.82 1.23
N ASP A 142 0.44 0.91 0.50
CA ASP A 142 1.16 -0.01 -0.38
C ASP A 142 1.81 0.72 -1.57
N VAL A 143 1.08 1.65 -2.20
CA VAL A 143 1.62 2.47 -3.30
C VAL A 143 2.80 3.32 -2.83
N TRP A 144 2.70 3.96 -1.65
CA TRP A 144 3.80 4.70 -1.04
C TRP A 144 5.03 3.82 -0.81
N ARG A 145 4.83 2.63 -0.24
CA ARG A 145 5.93 1.68 -0.03
C ARG A 145 6.60 1.29 -1.34
N ARG A 146 5.81 1.02 -2.38
CA ARG A 146 6.34 0.70 -3.71
C ARG A 146 7.05 1.89 -4.33
N LEU A 147 6.51 3.10 -4.22
CA LEU A 147 7.13 4.31 -4.75
C LEU A 147 8.52 4.57 -4.14
N ILE A 148 8.65 4.42 -2.82
CA ILE A 148 9.93 4.56 -2.12
C ILE A 148 10.90 3.42 -2.48
N ALA A 149 10.38 2.20 -2.69
CA ALA A 149 11.18 1.03 -3.05
C ALA A 149 11.59 0.99 -4.52
N VAL A 150 11.02 1.82 -5.40
CA VAL A 150 11.43 1.91 -6.81
C VAL A 150 12.86 2.45 -6.88
N GLN A 151 13.81 1.52 -6.89
CA GLN A 151 15.22 1.78 -7.12
C GLN A 151 15.51 1.47 -8.58
N TYR A 152 16.20 2.38 -9.26
CA TYR A 152 16.67 2.13 -10.61
C TYR A 152 17.68 0.98 -10.58
N HIS A 153 17.23 -0.22 -10.89
CA HIS A 153 18.10 -1.36 -11.08
C HIS A 153 18.23 -1.62 -12.57
N GLY A 154 19.29 -1.16 -13.16
CA GLY A 154 19.66 -1.65 -14.45
C GLY A 154 20.41 -0.67 -15.34
N PRO A 155 21.43 -1.13 -16.07
CA PRO A 155 22.03 -0.36 -17.15
C PRO A 155 20.99 -0.11 -18.24
N LYS A 156 21.01 1.07 -18.82
CA LYS A 156 20.23 1.43 -20.01
C LYS A 156 20.38 0.33 -21.06
N GLY A 157 19.41 -0.56 -21.16
CA GLY A 157 19.50 -1.63 -22.18
C GLY A 157 18.43 -2.73 -22.08
N THR A 158 17.79 -2.90 -20.96
CA THR A 158 16.85 -4.00 -20.79
C THR A 158 15.55 -3.54 -20.13
N SER A 159 14.76 -2.81 -20.78
CA SER A 159 13.35 -2.54 -20.48
C SER A 159 13.03 -1.05 -20.37
N GLY A 160 12.48 -0.51 -21.42
CA GLY A 160 11.71 0.76 -21.38
C GLY A 160 10.46 0.70 -20.48
N VAL A 161 10.26 -0.42 -19.78
CA VAL A 161 9.10 -0.67 -18.91
C VAL A 161 9.29 -0.10 -17.49
N ASN A 162 10.52 0.10 -17.02
CA ASN A 162 10.76 0.55 -15.64
C ASN A 162 10.94 2.07 -15.50
N GLN A 163 11.09 2.79 -16.59
CA GLN A 163 11.38 4.24 -16.53
C GLN A 163 10.15 5.06 -16.09
N ASP A 164 8.94 4.57 -16.38
CA ASP A 164 7.69 5.29 -16.12
C ASP A 164 6.94 4.78 -14.88
N GLN A 165 7.41 3.69 -14.25
CA GLN A 165 6.72 3.08 -13.12
C GLN A 165 6.54 4.05 -11.93
N HIS A 166 7.52 4.91 -11.65
CA HIS A 166 7.41 5.91 -10.60
C HIS A 166 6.39 7.00 -10.96
N LEU A 167 6.29 7.38 -12.24
CA LEU A 167 5.29 8.36 -12.69
C LEU A 167 3.87 7.81 -12.59
N GLU A 168 3.67 6.52 -12.89
CA GLU A 168 2.39 5.84 -12.70
C GLU A 168 1.98 5.82 -11.22
N LEU A 169 2.89 5.47 -10.31
CA LEU A 169 2.62 5.46 -8.87
C LEU A 169 2.35 6.87 -8.33
N ILE A 170 3.08 7.88 -8.79
CA ILE A 170 2.83 9.29 -8.45
C ILE A 170 1.46 9.72 -8.96
N ALA A 171 1.10 9.37 -10.21
CA ALA A 171 -0.19 9.69 -10.80
C ALA A 171 -1.34 9.12 -9.98
N ILE A 172 -1.28 7.86 -9.59
CA ILE A 172 -2.28 7.20 -8.75
C ILE A 172 -2.45 7.93 -7.40
N LEU A 173 -1.35 8.27 -6.73
CA LEU A 173 -1.41 8.99 -5.46
C LEU A 173 -2.05 10.38 -5.60
N LEU A 174 -1.72 11.10 -6.68
CA LEU A 174 -2.33 12.39 -6.99
C LEU A 174 -3.84 12.26 -7.24
N GLU A 175 -4.26 11.25 -7.98
CA GLU A 175 -5.68 10.99 -8.27
C GLU A 175 -6.46 10.60 -7.04
N LEU A 176 -5.87 9.81 -6.13
CA LEU A 176 -6.51 9.42 -4.87
C LEU A 176 -6.52 10.55 -3.83
N GLY A 177 -5.83 11.65 -4.08
CA GLY A 177 -5.78 12.82 -3.19
C GLY A 177 -5.05 12.52 -1.89
N VAL A 178 -3.72 12.54 -1.92
CA VAL A 178 -2.85 12.41 -0.75
C VAL A 178 -2.52 13.77 -0.17
N GLU A 179 -2.21 13.82 1.14
CA GLU A 179 -1.83 15.05 1.84
C GLU A 179 -0.40 15.48 1.50
N ASP A 180 0.53 14.50 1.50
CA ASP A 180 1.92 14.74 1.17
C ASP A 180 2.13 14.80 -0.35
N ASN A 181 3.08 15.64 -0.79
CA ASN A 181 3.45 15.73 -2.20
C ASN A 181 4.23 14.48 -2.64
N PRO A 182 3.65 13.61 -3.48
CA PRO A 182 4.31 12.35 -3.86
C PRO A 182 5.57 12.57 -4.72
N ILE A 183 5.64 13.66 -5.46
CA ILE A 183 6.82 14.03 -6.25
C ILE A 183 7.98 14.34 -5.30
N TRP A 184 7.72 15.16 -4.28
CA TRP A 184 8.71 15.53 -3.27
C TRP A 184 9.25 14.32 -2.51
N VAL A 185 8.35 13.48 -1.98
CA VAL A 185 8.72 12.29 -1.21
C VAL A 185 9.55 11.32 -2.04
N TRP A 186 9.19 11.12 -3.32
CA TRP A 186 9.96 10.26 -4.21
C TRP A 186 11.35 10.82 -4.52
N LEU A 187 11.46 12.12 -4.83
CA LEU A 187 12.75 12.76 -5.11
C LEU A 187 13.66 12.74 -3.88
N LEU A 188 13.11 12.98 -2.68
CA LEU A 188 13.86 12.91 -1.43
C LEU A 188 14.34 11.47 -1.15
N SER A 189 13.47 10.48 -1.31
CA SER A 189 13.84 9.07 -1.17
C SER A 189 14.95 8.67 -2.15
N ARG A 190 14.92 9.19 -3.38
CA ARG A 190 15.94 8.92 -4.39
C ARG A 190 17.29 9.58 -4.03
N TYR A 191 17.25 10.80 -3.51
CA TYR A 191 18.43 11.49 -2.99
C TYR A 191 19.07 10.70 -1.85
N ASP A 192 18.29 10.28 -0.85
CA ASP A 192 18.79 9.51 0.29
C ASP A 192 19.40 8.16 -0.15
N TYR A 193 18.77 7.50 -1.12
CA TYR A 193 19.30 6.26 -1.69
C TYR A 193 20.67 6.49 -2.33
N LEU A 194 20.83 7.53 -3.17
CA LEU A 194 22.09 7.84 -3.83
C LEU A 194 23.17 8.21 -2.82
N LYS A 195 22.84 9.02 -1.82
CA LYS A 195 23.73 9.39 -0.72
C LYS A 195 24.27 8.16 0.03
N ASN A 196 23.38 7.28 0.43
CA ASN A 196 23.74 6.04 1.12
C ASN A 196 24.56 5.10 0.21
N LYS A 197 24.25 5.04 -1.08
CA LYS A 197 24.99 4.23 -2.07
C LYS A 197 26.42 4.73 -2.25
N ILE A 198 26.61 6.05 -2.39
CA ILE A 198 27.95 6.68 -2.48
C ILE A 198 28.76 6.34 -1.25
N GLN A 199 28.17 6.54 -0.06
CA GLN A 199 28.86 6.30 1.21
C GLN A 199 29.24 4.81 1.36
N ALA A 200 28.29 3.90 1.19
CA ALA A 200 28.55 2.46 1.35
C ALA A 200 29.59 1.94 0.35
N PHE A 201 29.52 2.39 -0.91
CA PHE A 201 30.47 2.01 -1.94
C PHE A 201 31.88 2.55 -1.64
N SER A 202 31.99 3.81 -1.21
CA SER A 202 33.23 4.46 -0.84
C SER A 202 33.87 3.78 0.38
N ASP A 203 33.11 3.54 1.44
CA ASP A 203 33.62 2.95 2.69
C ASP A 203 34.13 1.51 2.46
N ARG A 204 33.37 0.72 1.70
CA ARG A 204 33.79 -0.63 1.34
C ARG A 204 35.10 -0.63 0.56
N SER A 205 35.18 0.21 -0.47
CA SER A 205 36.37 0.30 -1.32
C SER A 205 37.59 0.83 -0.56
N LYS A 206 37.38 1.80 0.35
CA LYS A 206 38.46 2.30 1.23
C LYS A 206 39.07 1.19 2.09
N VAL A 207 38.23 0.37 2.72
CA VAL A 207 38.69 -0.72 3.55
C VAL A 207 39.48 -1.76 2.73
N GLU A 208 38.96 -2.16 1.56
CA GLU A 208 39.64 -3.13 0.69
C GLU A 208 41.01 -2.61 0.22
N ILE A 209 41.07 -1.36 -0.22
CA ILE A 209 42.30 -0.73 -0.72
C ILE A 209 43.31 -0.50 0.42
N GLU A 210 42.88 -0.09 1.59
CA GLU A 210 43.75 0.12 2.73
C GLU A 210 44.36 -1.19 3.26
N ILE A 211 43.63 -2.28 3.24
CA ILE A 211 44.17 -3.62 3.55
C ILE A 211 45.33 -3.98 2.61
N LEU A 212 45.14 -3.75 1.30
CA LEU A 212 46.17 -4.05 0.30
C LEU A 212 47.38 -3.09 0.41
N ARG A 213 47.15 -1.81 0.68
CA ARG A 213 48.22 -0.82 0.94
C ARG A 213 49.08 -1.23 2.12
N ARG A 214 48.46 -1.64 3.26
CA ARG A 214 49.18 -2.13 4.46
C ARG A 214 49.95 -3.40 4.18
N ARG A 215 49.38 -4.33 3.42
CA ARG A 215 50.08 -5.54 3.00
C ARG A 215 51.30 -5.23 2.17
N LEU A 216 51.20 -4.33 1.20
CA LEU A 216 52.32 -3.89 0.37
C LEU A 216 53.37 -3.08 1.17
N ALA A 217 52.97 -2.27 2.14
CA ALA A 217 53.90 -1.50 2.98
C ALA A 217 54.72 -2.41 3.89
N ASN A 218 54.15 -3.50 4.36
CA ASN A 218 54.83 -4.45 5.28
C ASN A 218 55.54 -5.62 4.53
N GLY A 219 55.32 -5.73 3.22
CA GLY A 219 55.91 -6.76 2.39
C GLY A 219 57.23 -6.37 1.73
N PRO A 220 57.96 -7.33 1.12
CA PRO A 220 59.14 -7.04 0.33
C PRO A 220 58.73 -6.20 -0.92
N ARG A 221 59.47 -5.15 -1.24
CA ARG A 221 59.20 -4.35 -2.45
C ARG A 221 59.60 -5.16 -3.69
N PRO A 222 58.65 -5.50 -4.59
CA PRO A 222 58.97 -6.20 -5.81
C PRO A 222 59.84 -5.35 -6.75
N THR A 223 60.79 -5.94 -7.40
CA THR A 223 61.62 -5.25 -8.40
C THR A 223 60.82 -4.97 -9.68
N PRO A 224 61.16 -3.91 -10.45
CA PRO A 224 60.43 -3.58 -11.68
C PRO A 224 60.38 -4.78 -12.68
N GLN A 225 61.39 -5.62 -12.67
CA GLN A 225 61.47 -6.81 -13.54
C GLN A 225 60.43 -7.86 -13.14
N ILE A 226 60.22 -8.08 -11.81
CA ILE A 226 59.21 -9.00 -11.31
C ILE A 226 57.82 -8.49 -11.68
N VAL A 227 57.57 -7.19 -11.54
CA VAL A 227 56.30 -6.59 -11.93
C VAL A 227 56.05 -6.70 -13.43
N ALA A 228 57.05 -6.40 -14.26
CA ALA A 228 56.96 -6.55 -15.72
C ALA A 228 56.70 -7.97 -16.16
N SER A 229 57.41 -8.94 -15.58
CA SER A 229 57.20 -10.37 -15.89
C SER A 229 55.81 -10.85 -15.47
N HIS A 230 55.28 -10.38 -14.33
CA HIS A 230 53.95 -10.71 -13.86
C HIS A 230 52.89 -10.12 -14.79
N LEU A 231 52.98 -8.84 -15.19
CA LEU A 231 52.09 -8.22 -16.18
C LEU A 231 52.11 -8.93 -17.53
N GLN A 232 53.29 -9.36 -18.00
CA GLN A 232 53.41 -10.13 -19.22
C GLN A 232 52.77 -11.53 -19.10
N SER A 233 52.87 -12.18 -17.93
CA SER A 233 52.23 -13.47 -17.66
C SER A 233 50.69 -13.35 -17.69
N ILE A 234 50.13 -12.30 -17.06
CA ILE A 234 48.67 -12.01 -17.09
C ILE A 234 48.23 -11.77 -18.53
N SER A 235 48.99 -10.97 -19.31
CA SER A 235 48.65 -10.68 -20.71
C SER A 235 48.68 -11.92 -21.62
N ARG A 236 49.49 -12.91 -21.29
CA ARG A 236 49.66 -14.14 -22.09
C ARG A 236 48.73 -15.27 -21.69
N HIS A 237 48.26 -15.29 -20.46
CA HIS A 237 47.37 -16.32 -19.96
C HIS A 237 45.88 -15.92 -20.19
N SER A 238 45.31 -16.55 -21.19
CA SER A 238 43.87 -16.58 -21.40
C SER A 238 43.21 -17.20 -20.16
N LEU A 239 42.46 -16.42 -19.40
CA LEU A 239 41.31 -16.71 -18.52
C LEU A 239 41.17 -18.07 -17.76
N LYS A 240 42.01 -19.08 -17.96
CA LYS A 240 41.84 -20.43 -17.38
C LYS A 240 42.80 -20.81 -16.27
N ASP A 241 43.95 -20.18 -16.15
CA ASP A 241 44.93 -20.53 -15.11
C ASP A 241 45.07 -19.36 -14.12
N LYS A 242 44.79 -19.65 -12.84
CA LYS A 242 45.04 -18.68 -11.76
C LYS A 242 46.53 -18.37 -11.76
N PRO A 243 46.93 -17.07 -11.78
CA PRO A 243 48.33 -16.71 -11.67
C PRO A 243 48.90 -17.29 -10.38
N THR A 244 50.04 -17.96 -10.46
CA THR A 244 50.81 -18.38 -9.29
C THR A 244 51.14 -17.19 -8.44
N ALA A 245 50.96 -17.30 -7.11
CA ALA A 245 51.28 -16.27 -6.15
C ALA A 245 52.72 -15.76 -6.38
N SER A 246 52.85 -14.54 -6.89
CA SER A 246 54.13 -13.84 -7.06
C SER A 246 54.10 -12.58 -6.21
N ASP A 247 55.30 -12.10 -5.81
CA ASP A 247 55.46 -10.88 -5.04
C ASP A 247 54.85 -9.62 -5.70
N ALA A 248 54.49 -9.70 -6.98
CA ALA A 248 53.86 -8.65 -7.75
C ALA A 248 52.31 -8.76 -7.75
N ALA A 249 51.74 -9.88 -7.24
CA ALA A 249 50.29 -10.11 -7.26
C ALA A 249 49.54 -9.03 -6.44
N ASP A 250 50.05 -8.61 -5.30
CA ASP A 250 49.44 -7.61 -4.45
C ASP A 250 49.39 -6.22 -5.10
N ILE A 251 50.37 -5.88 -5.95
CA ILE A 251 50.38 -4.58 -6.69
C ILE A 251 49.32 -4.60 -7.78
N THR A 252 49.22 -5.71 -8.53
CA THR A 252 48.20 -5.81 -9.58
C THR A 252 46.79 -5.87 -8.99
N GLU A 253 46.61 -6.56 -7.85
CA GLU A 253 45.35 -6.58 -7.12
C GLU A 253 44.96 -5.17 -6.62
N LEU A 254 45.91 -4.42 -6.06
CA LEU A 254 45.66 -3.04 -5.64
C LEU A 254 45.23 -2.18 -6.83
N TRP A 255 45.91 -2.28 -7.96
CA TRP A 255 45.57 -1.56 -9.18
C TRP A 255 44.18 -1.92 -9.70
N GLU A 256 43.86 -3.18 -9.72
CA GLU A 256 42.53 -3.67 -10.12
C GLU A 256 41.43 -3.14 -9.19
N ARG A 257 41.66 -3.14 -7.88
CA ARG A 257 40.69 -2.57 -6.90
C ARG A 257 40.46 -1.09 -7.08
N ILE A 258 41.54 -0.32 -7.28
CA ILE A 258 41.43 1.12 -7.57
C ILE A 258 40.69 1.34 -8.90
N HIS A 259 40.97 0.56 -9.93
CA HIS A 259 40.32 0.69 -11.22
C HIS A 259 38.82 0.33 -11.13
N VAL A 260 38.46 -0.74 -10.40
CA VAL A 260 37.07 -1.12 -10.15
C VAL A 260 36.35 -0.02 -9.38
N PHE A 261 36.99 0.57 -8.36
CA PHE A 261 36.42 1.69 -7.62
C PHE A 261 36.16 2.90 -8.53
N LEU A 262 37.17 3.35 -9.29
CA LEU A 262 37.03 4.51 -10.18
C LEU A 262 35.95 4.29 -11.26
N ASN A 263 35.91 3.10 -11.86
CA ASN A 263 34.87 2.75 -12.82
C ASN A 263 33.49 2.68 -12.18
N GLY A 264 33.39 2.11 -10.98
CA GLY A 264 32.12 2.02 -10.27
C GLY A 264 31.54 3.39 -9.86
N ILE A 265 32.42 4.36 -9.56
CA ILE A 265 31.98 5.68 -9.12
C ILE A 265 31.86 6.69 -10.27
N LEU A 266 32.81 6.73 -11.22
CA LEU A 266 32.92 7.79 -12.24
C LEU A 266 32.36 7.40 -13.62
N SER A 267 32.10 6.13 -13.90
CA SER A 267 31.59 5.74 -15.22
C SER A 267 30.16 6.22 -15.44
N SER A 268 29.76 6.35 -16.69
CA SER A 268 28.39 6.69 -17.07
C SER A 268 27.37 5.60 -16.67
N GLN A 269 27.84 4.39 -16.41
CA GLN A 269 27.04 3.25 -15.89
C GLN A 269 27.21 3.09 -14.37
N GLY A 270 28.06 3.90 -13.76
CA GLY A 270 28.34 3.91 -12.33
C GLY A 270 27.48 4.92 -11.58
N ILE A 271 27.90 5.20 -10.35
CA ILE A 271 27.17 6.08 -9.43
C ILE A 271 27.03 7.50 -9.98
N LEU A 272 28.07 8.05 -10.60
CA LEU A 272 28.00 9.39 -11.22
C LEU A 272 26.92 9.44 -12.31
N GLY A 273 26.81 8.38 -13.12
CA GLY A 273 25.74 8.29 -14.14
C GLY A 273 24.35 8.34 -13.52
N GLU A 274 24.13 7.64 -12.40
CA GLU A 274 22.85 7.65 -11.67
C GLU A 274 22.56 9.05 -11.04
N VAL A 275 23.58 9.74 -10.53
CA VAL A 275 23.44 11.11 -10.00
C VAL A 275 23.09 12.10 -11.11
N LEU A 276 23.68 11.97 -12.29
CA LEU A 276 23.35 12.81 -13.44
C LEU A 276 21.93 12.55 -13.96
N GLU A 277 21.48 11.30 -13.98
CA GLU A 277 20.10 10.93 -14.31
C GLU A 277 19.11 11.50 -13.29
N PHE A 278 19.43 11.40 -12.00
CA PHE A 278 18.65 12.02 -10.94
C PHE A 278 18.53 13.53 -11.15
N TRP A 279 19.65 14.22 -11.44
CA TRP A 279 19.64 15.64 -11.74
C TRP A 279 18.76 15.99 -12.94
N GLN A 280 18.85 15.24 -14.02
CA GLN A 280 17.98 15.43 -15.20
C GLN A 280 16.50 15.28 -14.83
N THR A 281 16.17 14.33 -13.98
CA THR A 281 14.81 14.14 -13.49
C THR A 281 14.35 15.32 -12.63
N VAL A 282 15.17 15.79 -11.70
CA VAL A 282 14.89 16.98 -10.88
C VAL A 282 14.66 18.22 -11.78
N GLN A 283 15.51 18.43 -12.80
CA GLN A 283 15.32 19.52 -13.76
C GLN A 283 14.01 19.38 -14.55
N GLY A 284 13.62 18.17 -14.94
CA GLY A 284 12.35 17.91 -15.61
C GLY A 284 11.15 18.35 -14.78
N PHE A 285 11.20 18.15 -13.45
CA PHE A 285 10.17 18.63 -12.53
C PHE A 285 10.24 20.14 -12.30
N ILE A 286 11.43 20.72 -12.18
CA ILE A 286 11.61 22.17 -12.03
C ILE A 286 11.11 22.92 -13.27
N ASP A 287 11.43 22.45 -14.46
CA ASP A 287 11.00 23.03 -15.74
C ASP A 287 9.50 22.83 -16.03
N GLY A 288 8.82 22.02 -15.21
CA GLY A 288 7.40 21.70 -15.41
C GLY A 288 7.12 20.80 -16.60
N LYS A 289 8.11 20.14 -17.17
CA LYS A 289 7.96 19.23 -18.31
C LYS A 289 7.26 17.93 -17.87
N THR A 290 7.74 17.34 -16.78
CA THR A 290 7.21 16.08 -16.25
C THR A 290 5.81 16.25 -15.65
N GLN A 291 5.52 17.42 -15.02
CA GLN A 291 4.19 17.66 -14.46
C GLN A 291 3.08 17.72 -15.51
N LYS A 292 3.41 18.08 -16.76
CA LYS A 292 2.41 18.11 -17.86
C LYS A 292 1.89 16.73 -18.23
N THR A 293 2.64 15.68 -17.93
CA THR A 293 2.26 14.29 -18.19
C THR A 293 1.46 13.67 -17.05
N LEU A 294 1.42 14.32 -15.88
CA LEU A 294 0.72 13.82 -14.72
C LEU A 294 -0.77 14.23 -14.74
N PRO A 295 -1.68 13.36 -14.26
CA PRO A 295 -3.09 13.66 -14.19
C PRO A 295 -3.37 14.80 -13.21
N MET A 296 -4.47 15.52 -13.44
CA MET A 296 -4.86 16.70 -12.64
C MET A 296 -5.56 16.34 -11.33
N GLY A 297 -5.54 15.11 -10.85
CA GLY A 297 -6.10 14.66 -9.58
C GLY A 297 -7.55 15.09 -9.29
N LEU A 298 -8.24 14.35 -8.44
CA LEU A 298 -9.65 14.56 -8.07
C LEU A 298 -9.92 15.86 -7.30
N ASN A 299 -8.92 16.40 -6.62
CA ASN A 299 -9.05 17.63 -5.85
C ASN A 299 -8.50 18.82 -6.65
N GLN A 300 -9.27 19.92 -6.73
CA GLN A 300 -8.75 21.16 -7.30
C GLN A 300 -7.49 21.68 -6.57
N ASP A 301 -7.29 21.26 -5.32
CA ASP A 301 -6.07 21.52 -4.54
C ASP A 301 -4.86 20.70 -5.00
N SER A 302 -5.04 19.67 -5.80
CA SER A 302 -3.94 18.84 -6.31
C SER A 302 -2.97 19.60 -7.21
N ARG A 303 -3.36 20.75 -7.74
CA ARG A 303 -2.43 21.66 -8.42
C ARG A 303 -1.27 22.13 -7.53
N ALA A 304 -1.49 22.18 -6.21
CA ALA A 304 -0.44 22.49 -5.24
C ALA A 304 0.61 21.38 -5.19
N HIS A 305 0.21 20.11 -5.35
CA HIS A 305 1.11 18.96 -5.35
C HIS A 305 1.86 18.76 -6.67
N HIS A 306 1.44 19.41 -7.75
CA HIS A 306 2.16 19.38 -9.03
C HIS A 306 3.39 20.30 -9.05
N ARG A 307 3.51 21.23 -8.11
CA ARG A 307 4.65 22.12 -8.02
C ARG A 307 5.48 21.80 -6.78
N LEU A 308 6.77 21.76 -6.98
CA LEU A 308 7.71 21.81 -5.87
C LEU A 308 7.68 23.21 -5.30
N SER A 309 7.78 23.34 -3.97
CA SER A 309 7.97 24.65 -3.36
C SER A 309 9.34 25.25 -3.78
N ASP A 310 9.45 26.57 -3.76
CA ASP A 310 10.73 27.23 -4.08
C ASP A 310 11.85 26.75 -3.15
N GLN A 311 11.53 26.54 -1.88
CA GLN A 311 12.48 25.97 -0.91
C GLN A 311 12.85 24.53 -1.27
N GLY A 312 11.85 23.67 -1.61
CA GLY A 312 12.11 22.31 -2.05
C GLY A 312 12.97 22.22 -3.30
N THR A 313 12.77 23.13 -4.24
CA THR A 313 13.61 23.24 -5.44
C THR A 313 15.05 23.58 -5.09
N LEU A 314 15.27 24.56 -4.21
CA LEU A 314 16.60 24.91 -3.72
C LEU A 314 17.28 23.78 -2.95
N ASP A 315 16.52 23.06 -2.13
CA ASP A 315 17.04 21.94 -1.34
C ASP A 315 17.47 20.78 -2.25
N LEU A 316 16.69 20.45 -3.30
CA LEU A 316 17.07 19.45 -4.29
C LEU A 316 18.30 19.86 -5.12
N GLN A 317 18.42 21.13 -5.49
CA GLN A 317 19.59 21.64 -6.18
C GLN A 317 20.84 21.53 -5.31
N LYS A 318 20.76 21.96 -4.04
CA LYS A 318 21.84 21.80 -3.06
C LYS A 318 22.18 20.34 -2.82
N GLY A 319 21.17 19.49 -2.65
CA GLY A 319 21.36 18.05 -2.47
C GLY A 319 22.10 17.40 -3.64
N THR A 320 21.81 17.80 -4.87
CA THR A 320 22.54 17.28 -6.04
C THR A 320 23.99 17.71 -6.03
N VAL A 321 24.29 18.98 -5.67
CA VAL A 321 25.67 19.46 -5.51
C VAL A 321 26.37 18.66 -4.40
N GLU A 322 25.72 18.42 -3.28
CA GLU A 322 26.24 17.58 -2.18
C GLU A 322 26.62 16.17 -2.66
N LEU A 323 25.78 15.52 -3.47
CA LEU A 323 26.09 14.19 -4.02
C LEU A 323 27.36 14.23 -4.91
N ILE A 324 27.52 15.26 -5.72
CA ILE A 324 28.71 15.45 -6.56
C ILE A 324 29.94 15.68 -5.70
N ASP A 325 29.83 16.53 -4.67
CA ASP A 325 30.91 16.78 -3.72
C ASP A 325 31.31 15.50 -2.96
N MET A 326 30.37 14.69 -2.54
CA MET A 326 30.65 13.38 -1.92
C MET A 326 31.42 12.45 -2.86
N ILE A 327 31.07 12.41 -4.14
CA ILE A 327 31.80 11.64 -5.17
C ILE A 327 33.22 12.19 -5.28
N ARG A 328 33.36 13.51 -5.42
CA ARG A 328 34.67 14.19 -5.50
C ARG A 328 35.55 13.86 -4.30
N GLU A 329 35.03 14.05 -3.08
CA GLU A 329 35.75 13.74 -1.84
C GLU A 329 36.14 12.28 -1.74
N SER A 330 35.24 11.38 -2.13
CA SER A 330 35.52 9.94 -2.14
C SER A 330 36.67 9.58 -3.06
N VAL A 331 36.76 10.21 -4.24
CA VAL A 331 37.85 9.98 -5.21
C VAL A 331 39.15 10.60 -4.69
N PHE A 332 39.11 11.86 -4.26
CA PHE A 332 40.33 12.55 -3.81
C PHE A 332 40.92 11.96 -2.53
N ALA A 333 40.09 11.38 -1.64
CA ALA A 333 40.59 10.71 -0.45
C ALA A 333 41.53 9.53 -0.75
N PHE A 334 41.47 8.92 -1.95
CA PHE A 334 42.43 7.89 -2.36
C PHE A 334 43.77 8.40 -2.85
N PHE A 335 43.85 9.66 -3.20
CA PHE A 335 45.06 10.27 -3.74
C PHE A 335 45.71 11.27 -2.76
N ALA A 336 45.07 11.54 -1.62
CA ALA A 336 45.55 12.51 -0.62
C ALA A 336 46.61 11.94 0.35
N ASP A 337 46.68 10.60 0.47
CA ASP A 337 47.64 9.84 1.30
C ASP A 337 48.66 9.13 0.39
#